data_3d4a5eb489c0bfd50053096b43fdaa36
#
_entry.id   3d4a5eb489c0bfd50053096b43fdaa36
#
_cell.length_a   1.000
_cell.length_b   1.000
_cell.length_c   1.000
_cell.angle_alpha   90.00
_cell.angle_beta   90.00
_cell.angle_gamma   90.00
#
_symmetry.space_group_name_H-M   'P 1'
#
loop_
_entity.id
_entity.type
_entity.pdbx_description
1 polymer ?
#
loop_
_entity_poly.entity_id
_entity_poly.type
_entity_poly.pdbx_seq_one_letter_code
_entity_poly.pdbx_strand_id
1 'polypeptide(L)'
;MSKIPSKIKIGWKDVDIDIIKTSFIKETTDYWGQYNNRTNKIEIQEEAPDIDKANTLLHEVLHAILYHSSLNQPGGPLREDEAEEQAVNSISNWLMGVFTDNPWFLDYLKDTIHGNKKTK
;
A
#
# COMPACT_ATOMS: atom_id res chain seq x y z
N MET A 1 -19.03 3.48 1.10
CA MET A 1 -17.71 2.91 1.38
C MET A 1 -17.13 2.32 0.13
N SER A 2 -15.93 2.69 -0.19
CA SER A 2 -15.29 2.18 -1.40
C SER A 2 -14.85 0.74 -1.21
N LYS A 3 -14.99 -0.03 -2.27
CA LYS A 3 -14.47 -1.38 -2.26
C LYS A 3 -13.05 -1.38 -2.78
N ILE A 4 -12.27 -2.32 -2.26
CA ILE A 4 -10.91 -2.52 -2.75
C ILE A 4 -10.99 -3.39 -3.99
N PRO A 5 -10.47 -2.91 -5.12
CA PRO A 5 -10.46 -3.74 -6.33
C PRO A 5 -9.57 -4.96 -6.15
N SER A 6 -9.68 -5.91 -7.08
CA SER A 6 -8.89 -7.13 -7.01
C SER A 6 -7.49 -6.99 -7.59
N LYS A 7 -7.20 -5.86 -8.22
CA LYS A 7 -5.88 -5.65 -8.80
C LYS A 7 -5.50 -4.19 -8.69
N ILE A 8 -4.20 -3.97 -8.63
CA ILE A 8 -3.64 -2.63 -8.73
C ILE A 8 -2.42 -2.71 -9.63
N LYS A 9 -2.29 -1.75 -10.53
CA LYS A 9 -1.14 -1.72 -11.42
C LYS A 9 -0.05 -0.90 -10.78
N ILE A 10 1.12 -1.52 -10.62
CA ILE A 10 2.27 -0.84 -10.03
C ILE A 10 3.41 -0.97 -11.03
N GLY A 11 3.79 0.17 -11.60
CA GLY A 11 4.73 0.14 -12.70
C GLY A 11 4.11 -0.54 -13.90
N TRP A 12 4.77 -1.56 -14.41
CA TRP A 12 4.29 -2.28 -15.58
C TRP A 12 3.53 -3.56 -15.22
N LYS A 13 3.45 -3.89 -13.96
CA LYS A 13 2.85 -5.14 -13.53
C LYS A 13 1.53 -4.94 -12.81
N ASP A 14 0.63 -5.89 -13.02
CA ASP A 14 -0.59 -5.97 -12.22
C ASP A 14 -0.28 -6.76 -10.96
N VAL A 15 -0.66 -6.21 -9.82
CA VAL A 15 -0.50 -6.85 -8.53
C VAL A 15 -1.89 -7.25 -8.06
N ASP A 16 -2.06 -8.53 -7.72
CA ASP A 16 -3.35 -9.01 -7.23
C ASP A 16 -3.57 -8.56 -5.80
N ILE A 17 -4.80 -8.25 -5.46
CA ILE A 17 -5.19 -7.89 -4.10
C ILE A 17 -6.23 -8.90 -3.64
N ASP A 18 -5.92 -9.66 -2.60
CA ASP A 18 -6.82 -10.63 -2.01
C ASP A 18 -7.25 -10.18 -0.64
N ILE A 19 -8.55 -10.21 -0.40
CA ILE A 19 -9.09 -9.99 0.93
C ILE A 19 -9.31 -11.36 1.53
N ILE A 20 -8.57 -11.70 2.55
CA ILE A 20 -8.59 -13.07 3.08
C ILE A 20 -9.24 -13.09 4.46
N LYS A 21 -9.79 -14.23 4.80
CA LYS A 21 -10.52 -14.39 6.05
C LYS A 21 -9.67 -14.91 7.18
N THR A 22 -8.53 -15.49 6.85
CA THR A 22 -7.69 -16.11 7.84
C THR A 22 -6.65 -15.11 8.32
N SER A 23 -6.53 -14.98 9.63
CA SER A 23 -5.42 -14.24 10.20
C SER A 23 -4.12 -14.87 9.83
N PHE A 24 -3.14 -14.06 9.49
CA PHE A 24 -1.81 -14.61 9.37
C PHE A 24 -0.97 -14.08 10.52
N ILE A 25 -0.23 -15.02 11.07
CA ILE A 25 0.67 -14.71 12.16
C ILE A 25 2.07 -14.95 11.63
N LYS A 26 2.88 -13.93 11.71
CA LYS A 26 4.24 -14.05 11.27
C LYS A 26 5.11 -13.92 12.49
N GLU A 27 5.76 -15.02 12.81
CA GLU A 27 6.51 -15.12 14.06
C GLU A 27 5.55 -14.96 15.22
N THR A 28 5.65 -13.89 15.97
CA THR A 28 4.74 -13.68 17.08
C THR A 28 3.83 -12.50 16.87
N THR A 29 3.77 -12.00 15.64
CA THR A 29 3.01 -10.79 15.34
C THR A 29 1.90 -11.07 14.36
N ASP A 30 0.73 -10.56 14.68
CA ASP A 30 -0.42 -10.61 13.79
C ASP A 30 -0.35 -9.42 12.85
N TYR A 31 -0.44 -9.68 11.58
CA TYR A 31 -0.36 -8.65 10.56
C TYR A 31 -1.72 -8.49 9.89
N TRP A 32 -2.09 -7.25 9.59
CA TRP A 32 -3.30 -7.02 8.81
C TRP A 32 -3.10 -7.32 7.33
N GLY A 33 -1.86 -7.34 6.84
CA GLY A 33 -1.61 -7.61 5.44
C GLY A 33 -0.17 -7.91 5.14
N GLN A 34 0.08 -8.33 3.91
CA GLN A 34 1.43 -8.57 3.45
C GLN A 34 1.52 -8.49 1.94
N TYR A 35 2.71 -8.21 1.43
CA TYR A 35 3.01 -8.24 0.01
C TYR A 35 4.00 -9.38 -0.23
N ASN A 36 3.68 -10.24 -1.19
CA ASN A 36 4.54 -11.35 -1.57
C ASN A 36 5.08 -11.07 -2.97
N ASN A 37 6.38 -10.81 -3.08
CA ASN A 37 6.95 -10.44 -4.37
C ASN A 37 7.09 -11.63 -5.32
N ARG A 38 7.08 -12.84 -4.82
CA ARG A 38 7.19 -14.01 -5.69
C ARG A 38 5.88 -14.27 -6.41
N THR A 39 4.76 -14.13 -5.73
CA THR A 39 3.45 -14.33 -6.35
C THR A 39 2.87 -13.01 -6.84
N ASN A 40 3.50 -11.91 -6.49
CA ASN A 40 3.06 -10.57 -6.87
C ASN A 40 1.65 -10.29 -6.38
N LYS A 41 1.45 -10.47 -5.10
CA LYS A 41 0.13 -10.41 -4.50
C LYS A 41 0.16 -9.68 -3.18
N ILE A 42 -0.86 -8.87 -2.95
CA ILE A 42 -1.09 -8.22 -1.67
C ILE A 42 -2.26 -8.93 -1.02
N GLU A 43 -2.11 -9.34 0.23
CA GLU A 43 -3.17 -9.96 0.99
C GLU A 43 -3.54 -9.08 2.17
N ILE A 44 -4.84 -8.89 2.37
CA ILE A 44 -5.34 -8.05 3.46
C ILE A 44 -6.40 -8.85 4.19
N GLN A 45 -6.35 -8.84 5.52
CA GLN A 45 -7.32 -9.57 6.32
C GLN A 45 -8.67 -8.88 6.28
N GLU A 46 -9.70 -9.65 6.04
CA GLU A 46 -11.06 -9.13 5.93
C GLU A 46 -11.51 -8.48 7.22
N GLU A 47 -11.07 -9.00 8.34
CA GLU A 47 -11.55 -8.51 9.64
C GLU A 47 -10.91 -7.21 10.08
N ALA A 48 -9.92 -6.71 9.37
CA ALA A 48 -9.32 -5.43 9.71
C ALA A 48 -10.38 -4.32 9.59
N PRO A 49 -10.38 -3.35 10.51
CA PRO A 49 -11.27 -2.19 10.33
C PRO A 49 -10.95 -1.46 9.04
N ASP A 50 -11.93 -0.75 8.51
CA ASP A 50 -11.77 -0.12 7.21
C ASP A 50 -10.59 0.82 7.14
N ILE A 51 -10.37 1.62 8.19
CA ILE A 51 -9.23 2.54 8.17
C ILE A 51 -7.91 1.76 8.18
N ASP A 52 -7.87 0.63 8.87
CA ASP A 52 -6.67 -0.20 8.88
C ASP A 52 -6.46 -0.89 7.55
N LYS A 53 -7.55 -1.29 6.87
CA LYS A 53 -7.41 -1.82 5.52
C LYS A 53 -6.80 -0.80 4.58
N ALA A 54 -7.26 0.45 4.69
CA ALA A 54 -6.73 1.51 3.83
C ALA A 54 -5.25 1.74 4.09
N ASN A 55 -4.87 1.84 5.35
CA ASN A 55 -3.46 2.04 5.70
C ASN A 55 -2.63 0.83 5.27
N THR A 56 -3.16 -0.37 5.48
CA THR A 56 -2.46 -1.59 5.11
C THR A 56 -2.25 -1.67 3.60
N LEU A 57 -3.27 -1.32 2.83
CA LEU A 57 -3.10 -1.33 1.38
C LEU A 57 -2.01 -0.37 0.95
N LEU A 58 -2.02 0.85 1.48
CA LEU A 58 -0.96 1.82 1.17
C LEU A 58 0.41 1.28 1.55
N HIS A 59 0.51 0.68 2.73
CA HIS A 59 1.75 0.10 3.23
C HIS A 59 2.29 -0.97 2.27
N GLU A 60 1.42 -1.88 1.85
CA GLU A 60 1.88 -2.96 0.97
C GLU A 60 2.16 -2.48 -0.44
N VAL A 61 1.45 -1.46 -0.91
CA VAL A 61 1.76 -0.84 -2.19
C VAL A 61 3.16 -0.22 -2.15
N LEU A 62 3.52 0.41 -1.02
CA LEU A 62 4.86 0.97 -0.89
C LEU A 62 5.93 -0.11 -0.92
N HIS A 63 5.69 -1.26 -0.27
CA HIS A 63 6.63 -2.38 -0.37
C HIS A 63 6.79 -2.84 -1.82
N ALA A 64 5.69 -2.92 -2.55
CA ALA A 64 5.75 -3.34 -3.95
C ALA A 64 6.51 -2.32 -4.80
N ILE A 65 6.31 -1.03 -4.53
CA ILE A 65 7.03 0.01 -5.25
C ILE A 65 8.53 -0.11 -4.99
N LEU A 66 8.91 -0.34 -3.73
CA LEU A 66 10.32 -0.48 -3.40
C LEU A 66 10.93 -1.68 -4.08
N TYR A 67 10.18 -2.80 -4.14
CA TYR A 67 10.69 -3.99 -4.81
C TYR A 67 10.88 -3.74 -6.31
N HIS A 68 9.88 -3.15 -6.97
CA HIS A 68 9.93 -2.96 -8.40
C HIS A 68 10.88 -1.84 -8.81
N SER A 69 11.17 -0.90 -7.92
CA SER A 69 12.12 0.17 -8.20
C SER A 69 13.56 -0.24 -7.85
N SER A 70 13.72 -1.43 -7.26
CA SER A 70 15.03 -1.96 -6.85
C SER A 70 15.66 -1.22 -5.69
N LEU A 71 14.91 -0.37 -4.99
CA LEU A 71 15.47 0.35 -3.86
C LEU A 71 15.81 -0.59 -2.71
N ASN A 72 15.12 -1.74 -2.62
CA ASN A 72 15.39 -2.69 -1.56
C ASN A 72 16.24 -3.87 -2.02
N GLN A 73 16.86 -3.78 -3.20
CA GLN A 73 17.70 -4.85 -3.71
C GLN A 73 19.14 -4.65 -3.25
N PRO A 74 19.99 -5.67 -3.42
CA PRO A 74 21.40 -5.52 -3.05
C PRO A 74 22.01 -4.28 -3.69
N GLY A 75 22.70 -3.51 -2.87
CA GLY A 75 23.27 -2.25 -3.34
C GLY A 75 22.34 -1.07 -3.23
N GLY A 76 21.07 -1.29 -2.97
CA GLY A 76 20.12 -0.20 -2.83
C GLY A 76 20.12 0.39 -1.43
N PRO A 77 19.58 1.60 -1.29
CA PRO A 77 19.57 2.27 0.02
C PRO A 77 18.69 1.59 1.05
N LEU A 78 17.71 0.81 0.61
CA LEU A 78 16.79 0.15 1.53
C LEU A 78 16.93 -1.37 1.45
N ARG A 79 18.15 -1.84 1.24
CA ARG A 79 18.38 -3.27 1.09
C ARG A 79 18.18 -4.05 2.39
N GLU A 80 18.32 -3.38 3.53
CA GLU A 80 18.11 -4.04 4.81
C GLU A 80 16.64 -4.04 5.15
N ASP A 81 16.14 -5.18 5.63
CA ASP A 81 14.73 -5.31 5.96
C ASP A 81 14.26 -4.27 6.96
N GLU A 82 15.09 -3.98 7.95
CA GLU A 82 14.73 -2.98 8.95
C GLU A 82 14.60 -1.60 8.34
N ALA A 83 15.52 -1.24 7.44
CA ALA A 83 15.48 0.07 6.81
C ALA A 83 14.26 0.19 5.92
N GLU A 84 13.94 -0.84 5.18
CA GLU A 84 12.76 -0.84 4.32
C GLU A 84 11.50 -0.70 5.15
N GLU A 85 11.37 -1.49 6.21
CA GLU A 85 10.17 -1.47 7.03
C GLU A 85 10.01 -0.12 7.72
N GLN A 86 11.10 0.46 8.20
CA GLN A 86 11.03 1.76 8.81
C GLN A 86 10.57 2.84 7.81
N ALA A 87 11.12 2.79 6.61
CA ALA A 87 10.73 3.75 5.58
C ALA A 87 9.26 3.61 5.22
N VAL A 88 8.81 2.38 5.02
CA VAL A 88 7.42 2.14 4.63
C VAL A 88 6.48 2.56 5.74
N ASN A 89 6.77 2.18 6.98
CA ASN A 89 5.92 2.56 8.10
C ASN A 89 5.83 4.07 8.24
N SER A 90 6.97 4.73 8.16
CA SER A 90 6.99 6.18 8.33
C SER A 90 6.21 6.87 7.22
N ILE A 91 6.46 6.47 5.99
CA ILE A 91 5.80 7.13 4.85
C ILE A 91 4.30 6.87 4.87
N SER A 92 3.89 5.61 5.04
CA SER A 92 2.47 5.32 4.98
C SER A 92 1.70 5.99 6.11
N ASN A 93 2.24 5.96 7.32
CA ASN A 93 1.53 6.55 8.45
C ASN A 93 1.45 8.07 8.34
N TRP A 94 2.52 8.69 7.90
CA TRP A 94 2.51 10.15 7.76
C TRP A 94 1.66 10.59 6.57
N LEU A 95 1.63 9.81 5.48
CA LEU A 95 0.74 10.13 4.37
C LEU A 95 -0.72 10.02 4.78
N MET A 96 -1.06 9.00 5.57
CA MET A 96 -2.43 8.91 6.07
C MET A 96 -2.80 10.16 6.85
N GLY A 97 -1.87 10.67 7.66
CA GLY A 97 -2.10 11.91 8.38
C GLY A 97 -2.29 13.11 7.44
N VAL A 98 -1.42 13.22 6.44
CA VAL A 98 -1.53 14.32 5.49
C VAL A 98 -2.90 14.30 4.79
N PHE A 99 -3.32 13.13 4.35
CA PHE A 99 -4.60 13.01 3.64
C PHE A 99 -5.78 13.24 4.57
N THR A 100 -5.68 12.78 5.81
CA THR A 100 -6.75 13.00 6.79
C THR A 100 -6.92 14.47 7.10
N ASP A 101 -5.81 15.15 7.29
CA ASP A 101 -5.84 16.55 7.71
C ASP A 101 -6.06 17.52 6.56
N ASN A 102 -5.89 17.05 5.34
CA ASN A 102 -6.01 17.89 4.15
C ASN A 102 -6.84 17.18 3.10
N PRO A 103 -8.16 17.05 3.34
CA PRO A 103 -9.00 16.26 2.44
C PRO A 103 -8.99 16.75 1.00
N TRP A 104 -8.74 18.05 0.79
CA TRP A 104 -8.69 18.61 -0.56
C TRP A 104 -7.52 18.05 -1.38
N PHE A 105 -6.47 17.56 -0.69
CA PHE A 105 -5.23 17.19 -1.37
C PHE A 105 -5.41 15.97 -2.26
N LEU A 106 -6.02 14.91 -1.74
CA LEU A 106 -6.30 13.72 -2.57
C LEU A 106 -7.22 14.06 -3.72
N ASP A 107 -8.23 14.87 -3.49
CA ASP A 107 -9.15 15.27 -4.54
C ASP A 107 -8.41 16.04 -5.62
N TYR A 108 -7.55 16.95 -5.22
CA TYR A 108 -6.78 17.73 -6.17
C TYR A 108 -5.89 16.82 -7.03
N LEU A 109 -5.17 15.89 -6.39
CA LEU A 109 -4.31 14.98 -7.14
C LEU A 109 -5.12 14.14 -8.11
N LYS A 110 -6.22 13.58 -7.64
CA LYS A 110 -7.06 12.75 -8.48
C LYS A 110 -7.60 13.53 -9.68
N ASP A 111 -8.14 14.69 -9.42
CA ASP A 111 -8.75 15.46 -10.49
C ASP A 111 -7.73 15.92 -11.52
N THR A 112 -6.55 16.30 -11.05
CA THR A 112 -5.50 16.78 -11.93
C THR A 112 -4.91 15.65 -12.76
N ILE A 113 -4.64 14.53 -12.13
CA ILE A 113 -4.03 13.39 -12.82
C ILE A 113 -4.98 12.83 -13.87
N HIS A 114 -6.26 12.76 -13.56
CA HIS A 114 -7.23 12.15 -14.47
C HIS A 114 -7.92 13.16 -15.37
N GLY A 115 -7.52 14.41 -15.30
CA GLY A 115 -8.13 15.41 -16.16
C GLY A 115 -9.61 15.55 -15.93
N ASN A 116 -10.04 15.59 -14.68
CA ASN A 116 -11.44 15.70 -14.34
C ASN A 116 -12.01 17.01 -14.86
N LYS A 117 -13.00 16.92 -15.73
CA LYS A 117 -13.57 18.10 -16.34
C LYS A 117 -14.97 18.39 -15.91
N LYS A 118 -15.48 17.72 -14.95
CA LYS A 118 -16.87 17.93 -14.58
C LYS A 118 -17.12 19.31 -14.05
N THR A 119 -16.09 19.99 -13.74
CA THR A 119 -16.27 21.32 -13.25
C THR A 119 -16.50 22.26 -14.35
N LYS A 120 -16.76 22.12 -15.07
CA LYS A 120 -16.88 23.15 -15.89
C LYS A 120 -17.76 23.32 -16.46
#